data_93ae5f4e4f506e780fc79f972ab5f366
#
_entry.id   93ae5f4e4f506e780fc79f972ab5f366
#
_cell.length_a   1.000
_cell.length_b   1.000
_cell.length_c   1.000
_cell.angle_alpha   90.00
_cell.angle_beta   90.00
_cell.angle_gamma   90.00
#
_symmetry.space_group_name_H-M   'P 1'
#
loop_
_entity.id
_entity.type
_entity.pdbx_description
1 polymer ?
#
loop_
_entity_poly.entity_id
_entity_poly.type
_entity_poly.pdbx_seq_one_letter_code
_entity_poly.pdbx_strand_id
1 'polypeptide(L)'
;DRIDLTPEGTAILYDYKTGTMPTKPQQEKFDKQLLLEVAMVENGGFEDVGPVHVTDAQFISIKPDAKTVPAPMKDSPTNATMADMIALLQHWQQPDSGYTARYALFSKKDVGSYDHLSRFGEWDSSDPAQPQVLT
;
A
#
# COMPACT_ATOMS: atom_id res chain seq x y z
N ASP A 1 8.04 11.71 -6.14
CA ASP A 1 7.93 11.71 -4.67
C ASP A 1 9.02 12.60 -4.11
N ARG A 2 8.81 13.14 -2.93
CA ARG A 2 9.74 14.10 -2.32
C ARG A 2 9.73 13.94 -0.80
N ILE A 3 10.93 13.99 -0.21
CA ILE A 3 11.14 14.03 1.24
C ILE A 3 11.79 15.37 1.58
N ASP A 4 11.16 16.17 2.41
CA ASP A 4 11.70 17.42 2.93
C ASP A 4 12.15 17.22 4.37
N LEU A 5 13.41 17.58 4.66
CA LEU A 5 13.90 17.64 6.03
C LEU A 5 13.66 19.05 6.59
N THR A 6 13.07 19.12 7.76
CA THR A 6 12.80 20.39 8.43
C THR A 6 14.01 20.84 9.26
N PRO A 7 14.13 22.13 9.58
CA PRO A 7 15.19 22.64 10.47
C PRO A 7 15.17 21.98 11.86
N GLU A 8 14.02 21.47 12.29
CA GLU A 8 13.83 20.79 13.58
C GLU A 8 14.30 19.33 13.57
N GLY A 9 14.78 18.85 12.42
CA GLY A 9 15.27 17.46 12.25
C GLY A 9 14.14 16.43 12.11
N THR A 10 13.00 16.85 11.57
CA THR A 10 11.89 15.96 11.20
C THR A 10 11.73 15.91 9.67
N ALA A 11 10.88 15.02 9.17
CA ALA A 11 10.62 14.91 7.74
C ALA A 11 9.15 15.13 7.40
N ILE A 12 8.91 15.60 6.17
CA ILE A 12 7.60 15.69 5.53
C ILE A 12 7.68 14.99 4.18
N LEU A 13 6.70 14.12 3.89
CA LEU A 13 6.65 13.36 2.65
C LEU A 13 5.56 13.88 1.71
N TYR A 14 5.87 13.90 0.42
CA TYR A 14 4.94 14.28 -0.64
C TYR A 14 4.96 13.27 -1.77
N ASP A 15 3.78 12.80 -2.16
CA ASP A 15 3.57 11.99 -3.37
C ASP A 15 2.70 12.77 -4.36
N TYR A 16 3.17 12.91 -5.60
CA TYR A 16 2.50 13.69 -6.65
C TYR A 16 1.66 12.78 -7.55
N LYS A 17 0.35 13.02 -7.60
CA LYS A 17 -0.61 12.21 -8.36
C LYS A 17 -1.19 12.97 -9.56
N THR A 18 -1.08 12.36 -10.74
CA THR A 18 -1.78 12.78 -11.98
C THR A 18 -3.18 12.19 -12.07
N GLY A 19 -3.40 11.06 -11.39
CA GLY A 19 -4.63 10.29 -11.38
C GLY A 19 -5.61 10.70 -10.27
N THR A 20 -6.46 9.76 -9.88
CA THR A 20 -7.34 9.88 -8.71
C THR A 20 -6.53 9.61 -7.45
N MET A 21 -6.63 10.51 -6.47
CA MET A 21 -5.99 10.32 -5.18
C MET A 21 -6.76 9.28 -4.34
N PRO A 22 -6.04 8.44 -3.58
CA PRO A 22 -6.69 7.44 -2.75
C PRO A 22 -7.47 8.11 -1.60
N THR A 23 -8.66 7.58 -1.33
CA THR A 23 -9.43 7.97 -0.15
C THR A 23 -8.81 7.40 1.12
N LYS A 24 -9.15 7.96 2.28
CA LYS A 24 -8.65 7.47 3.57
C LYS A 24 -8.87 5.95 3.76
N PRO A 25 -10.06 5.37 3.51
CA PRO A 25 -10.24 3.91 3.63
C PRO A 25 -9.39 3.10 2.65
N GLN A 26 -9.11 3.64 1.46
CA GLN A 26 -8.21 2.98 0.51
C GLN A 26 -6.77 2.98 1.03
N GLN A 27 -6.28 4.10 1.55
CA GLN A 27 -4.94 4.19 2.14
C GLN A 27 -4.75 3.24 3.33
N GLU A 28 -5.76 3.08 4.17
CA GLU A 28 -5.69 2.20 5.34
C GLU A 28 -5.65 0.71 4.98
N LYS A 29 -6.24 0.31 3.85
CA LYS A 29 -6.45 -1.11 3.53
C LYS A 29 -5.69 -1.62 2.31
N PHE A 30 -5.54 -0.82 1.27
CA PHE A 30 -5.02 -1.26 -0.03
C PHE A 30 -3.86 -0.43 -0.54
N ASP A 31 -4.01 0.89 -0.55
CA ASP A 31 -3.04 1.82 -1.11
C ASP A 31 -2.17 2.40 0.01
N LYS A 32 -1.41 1.52 0.65
CA LYS A 32 -0.54 1.87 1.78
C LYS A 32 0.78 2.53 1.36
N GLN A 33 0.92 2.95 0.09
CA GLN A 33 2.18 3.47 -0.45
C GLN A 33 2.80 4.51 0.50
N LEU A 34 2.10 5.60 0.75
CA LEU A 34 2.65 6.72 1.54
C LEU A 34 2.88 6.34 3.01
N LEU A 35 2.03 5.48 3.58
CA LEU A 35 2.24 4.95 4.94
C LEU A 35 3.49 4.06 5.04
N LEU A 36 3.79 3.28 4.00
CA LEU A 36 5.00 2.48 3.93
C LEU A 36 6.24 3.35 3.72
N GLU A 37 6.16 4.39 2.90
CA GLU A 37 7.25 5.35 2.72
C GLU A 37 7.58 6.07 4.04
N VAL A 38 6.56 6.47 4.82
CA VAL A 38 6.74 7.00 6.19
C VAL A 38 7.48 5.97 7.06
N ALA A 39 7.02 4.72 7.03
CA ALA A 39 7.68 3.66 7.80
C ALA A 39 9.13 3.43 7.36
N MET A 40 9.43 3.51 6.07
CA MET A 40 10.79 3.40 5.55
C MET A 40 11.67 4.55 6.04
N VAL A 41 11.19 5.80 5.99
CA VAL A 41 11.95 6.96 6.49
C VAL A 41 12.25 6.81 7.98
N GLU A 42 11.26 6.47 8.79
CA GLU A 42 11.43 6.35 10.24
C GLU A 42 12.32 5.16 10.65
N ASN A 43 12.47 4.16 9.79
CA ASN A 43 13.36 3.01 10.01
C ASN A 43 14.69 3.08 9.25
N GLY A 44 15.03 4.23 8.66
CA GLY A 44 16.32 4.42 7.98
C GLY A 44 16.43 3.72 6.62
N GLY A 45 15.32 3.49 5.94
CA GLY A 45 15.27 2.88 4.62
C GLY A 45 15.81 3.75 3.47
N PHE A 46 16.14 5.01 3.75
CA PHE A 46 16.77 5.94 2.81
C PHE A 46 18.14 6.37 3.35
N GLU A 47 19.21 5.93 2.70
CA GLU A 47 20.59 6.09 3.18
C GLU A 47 20.96 7.56 3.44
N ASP A 48 20.57 8.47 2.52
CA ASP A 48 20.89 9.89 2.62
C ASP A 48 20.04 10.67 3.62
N VAL A 49 18.93 10.10 4.09
CA VAL A 49 18.00 10.73 5.03
C VAL A 49 18.24 10.24 6.46
N GLY A 50 18.57 8.94 6.59
CA GLY A 50 18.68 8.28 7.89
C GLY A 50 17.33 8.11 8.59
N PRO A 51 17.28 7.47 9.77
CA PRO A 51 16.06 7.36 10.55
C PRO A 51 15.68 8.73 11.13
N VAL A 52 14.54 9.26 10.68
CA VAL A 52 14.02 10.57 11.11
C VAL A 52 12.52 10.51 11.29
N HIS A 53 11.99 11.17 12.31
CA HIS A 53 10.57 11.21 12.58
C HIS A 53 9.81 11.99 11.50
N VAL A 54 8.74 11.40 10.97
CA VAL A 54 7.87 12.02 9.96
C VAL A 54 6.70 12.70 10.65
N THR A 55 6.59 14.02 10.47
CA THR A 55 5.51 14.82 11.06
C THR A 55 4.28 14.92 10.20
N ASP A 56 4.44 14.84 8.86
CA ASP A 56 3.34 14.90 7.92
C ASP A 56 3.66 14.12 6.64
N ALA A 57 2.63 13.59 6.00
CA ALA A 57 2.73 12.92 4.71
C ALA A 57 1.44 13.14 3.93
N GLN A 58 1.54 13.54 2.65
CA GLN A 58 0.37 13.89 1.87
C GLN A 58 0.53 13.64 0.37
N PHE A 59 -0.55 13.22 -0.26
CA PHE A 59 -0.69 13.21 -1.71
C PHE A 59 -1.02 14.62 -2.22
N ILE A 60 -0.38 15.01 -3.31
CA ILE A 60 -0.60 16.30 -3.98
C ILE A 60 -1.09 16.04 -5.41
N SER A 61 -2.29 16.52 -5.74
CA SER A 61 -2.76 16.49 -7.11
C SER A 61 -2.05 17.55 -7.94
N ILE A 62 -1.50 17.16 -9.08
CA ILE A 62 -0.91 18.09 -10.07
C ILE A 62 -1.92 18.53 -11.15
N LYS A 63 -3.22 18.29 -10.92
CA LYS A 63 -4.31 18.80 -11.75
C LYS A 63 -4.60 20.28 -11.48
N PRO A 64 -5.31 20.98 -12.38
CA PRO A 64 -5.62 22.41 -12.20
C PRO A 64 -6.36 22.75 -10.89
N ASP A 65 -7.12 21.80 -10.33
CA ASP A 65 -7.84 21.94 -9.07
C ASP A 65 -7.01 21.51 -7.84
N ALA A 66 -5.71 21.69 -7.89
CA ALA A 66 -4.71 21.27 -6.91
C ALA A 66 -5.29 20.97 -5.50
N LYS A 67 -5.41 19.68 -5.18
CA LYS A 67 -5.90 19.19 -3.88
C LYS A 67 -4.81 18.44 -3.17
N THR A 68 -4.87 18.42 -1.86
CA THR A 68 -4.03 17.57 -1.01
C THR A 68 -4.89 16.58 -0.24
N VAL A 69 -4.37 15.38 -0.05
CA VAL A 69 -5.00 14.34 0.78
C VAL A 69 -3.95 13.81 1.75
N PRO A 70 -4.12 14.04 3.06
CA PRO A 70 -3.15 13.57 4.05
C PRO A 70 -3.18 12.05 4.19
N ALA A 71 -2.03 11.47 4.51
CA ALA A 71 -1.96 10.08 4.95
C ALA A 71 -2.56 9.94 6.36
N PRO A 72 -3.31 8.86 6.64
CA PRO A 72 -3.95 8.64 7.93
C PRO A 72 -2.96 8.10 8.99
N MET A 73 -1.85 8.79 9.21
CA MET A 73 -0.75 8.36 10.09
C MET A 73 -1.19 8.10 11.54
N LYS A 74 -2.22 8.85 12.03
CA LYS A 74 -2.76 8.66 13.38
C LYS A 74 -3.52 7.35 13.54
N ASP A 75 -4.23 6.93 12.49
CA ASP A 75 -5.04 5.71 12.48
C ASP A 75 -4.21 4.49 12.02
N SER A 76 -3.10 4.74 11.35
CA SER A 76 -2.15 3.74 10.86
C SER A 76 -0.72 4.13 11.27
N PRO A 77 -0.36 3.96 12.55
CA PRO A 77 0.96 4.34 13.03
C PRO A 77 2.07 3.50 12.39
N THR A 78 3.24 4.08 12.27
CA THR A 78 4.41 3.51 11.59
C THR A 78 4.75 2.08 12.01
N ASN A 79 4.76 1.83 13.32
CA ASN A 79 5.06 0.49 13.85
C ASN A 79 4.02 -0.57 13.45
N ALA A 80 2.73 -0.22 13.42
CA ALA A 80 1.67 -1.10 12.96
C ALA A 80 1.78 -1.36 11.45
N THR A 81 2.02 -0.32 10.66
CA THR A 81 2.21 -0.44 9.20
C THR A 81 3.41 -1.35 8.87
N MET A 82 4.51 -1.20 9.58
CA MET A 82 5.69 -2.05 9.41
C MET A 82 5.42 -3.50 9.85
N ALA A 83 4.72 -3.70 10.96
CA ALA A 83 4.35 -5.04 11.43
C ALA A 83 3.43 -5.76 10.43
N ASP A 84 2.44 -5.07 9.87
CA ASP A 84 1.56 -5.61 8.83
C ASP A 84 2.36 -6.02 7.58
N MET A 85 3.32 -5.19 7.15
CA MET A 85 4.17 -5.50 6.01
C MET A 85 5.06 -6.73 6.26
N ILE A 86 5.67 -6.81 7.45
CA ILE A 86 6.49 -7.97 7.84
C ILE A 86 5.63 -9.23 7.87
N ALA A 87 4.44 -9.18 8.47
CA ALA A 87 3.52 -10.31 8.54
C ALA A 87 3.11 -10.79 7.13
N LEU A 88 2.83 -9.84 6.21
CA LEU A 88 2.49 -10.15 4.82
C LEU A 88 3.67 -10.85 4.11
N LEU A 89 4.89 -10.33 4.26
CA LEU A 89 6.08 -10.95 3.67
C LEU A 89 6.34 -12.34 4.25
N GLN A 90 6.22 -12.51 5.55
CA GLN A 90 6.36 -13.79 6.21
C GLN A 90 5.33 -14.81 5.74
N HIS A 91 4.07 -14.38 5.54
CA HIS A 91 3.03 -15.23 4.96
C HIS A 91 3.43 -15.73 3.57
N TRP A 92 3.86 -14.84 2.68
CA TRP A 92 4.25 -15.22 1.32
C TRP A 92 5.58 -16.00 1.21
N GLN A 93 6.38 -16.02 2.27
CA GLN A 93 7.58 -16.85 2.37
C GLN A 93 7.29 -18.29 2.81
N GLN A 94 6.08 -18.59 3.26
CA GLN A 94 5.73 -19.96 3.64
C GLN A 94 5.64 -20.84 2.38
N PRO A 95 6.20 -22.05 2.40
CA PRO A 95 6.17 -22.97 1.25
C PRO A 95 4.75 -23.32 0.79
N ASP A 96 3.79 -23.32 1.72
CA ASP A 96 2.39 -23.67 1.46
C ASP A 96 1.52 -22.46 1.08
N SER A 97 2.09 -21.26 1.03
CA SER A 97 1.38 -20.05 0.59
C SER A 97 1.35 -19.99 -0.93
N GLY A 98 0.23 -20.41 -1.51
CA GLY A 98 -0.01 -20.31 -2.95
C GLY A 98 -0.57 -18.94 -3.35
N TYR A 99 -0.25 -18.50 -4.58
CA TYR A 99 -0.88 -17.33 -5.15
C TYR A 99 -2.33 -17.63 -5.55
N THR A 100 -3.22 -16.69 -5.28
CA THR A 100 -4.62 -16.82 -5.69
C THR A 100 -4.78 -16.64 -7.20
N ALA A 101 -5.74 -17.35 -7.80
CA ALA A 101 -6.03 -17.22 -9.23
C ALA A 101 -6.53 -15.81 -9.63
N ARG A 102 -7.00 -15.05 -8.65
CA ARG A 102 -7.46 -13.68 -8.84
C ARG A 102 -7.00 -12.82 -7.68
N TYR A 103 -6.40 -11.67 -7.96
CA TYR A 103 -6.05 -10.70 -6.91
C TYR A 103 -7.30 -10.01 -6.35
N ALA A 104 -7.22 -9.51 -5.12
CA ALA A 104 -8.31 -8.74 -4.51
C ALA A 104 -8.56 -7.44 -5.27
N LEU A 105 -9.82 -7.18 -5.60
CA LEU A 105 -10.29 -5.95 -6.24
C LEU A 105 -11.00 -5.07 -5.21
N PHE A 106 -11.08 -3.76 -5.49
CA PHE A 106 -11.76 -2.81 -4.61
C PHE A 106 -13.26 -3.08 -4.49
N SER A 107 -13.87 -3.62 -5.54
CA SER A 107 -15.29 -3.96 -5.58
C SER A 107 -15.47 -5.34 -6.19
N LYS A 108 -16.47 -6.09 -5.69
CA LYS A 108 -16.86 -7.38 -6.27
C LYS A 108 -17.33 -7.28 -7.73
N LYS A 109 -17.72 -6.07 -8.18
CA LYS A 109 -18.16 -5.80 -9.55
C LYS A 109 -17.02 -5.44 -10.50
N ASP A 110 -15.82 -5.20 -9.97
CA ASP A 110 -14.69 -4.87 -10.80
C ASP A 110 -14.27 -6.10 -11.61
N VAL A 111 -13.96 -5.87 -12.88
CA VAL A 111 -13.50 -6.91 -13.79
C VAL A 111 -11.98 -6.93 -13.80
N GLY A 112 -11.41 -8.06 -13.48
CA GLY A 112 -9.96 -8.28 -13.58
C GLY A 112 -9.56 -8.56 -15.02
N SER A 113 -8.42 -8.03 -15.46
CA SER A 113 -7.90 -8.22 -16.82
C SER A 113 -7.67 -9.69 -17.19
N TYR A 114 -7.53 -10.56 -16.20
CA TYR A 114 -7.25 -11.98 -16.37
C TYR A 114 -8.40 -12.89 -15.88
N ASP A 115 -9.58 -12.34 -15.61
CA ASP A 115 -10.72 -13.11 -15.09
C ASP A 115 -11.10 -14.31 -15.97
N HIS A 116 -11.03 -14.15 -17.30
CA HIS A 116 -11.29 -15.24 -18.24
C HIS A 116 -10.21 -16.34 -18.20
N LEU A 117 -8.96 -16.02 -17.92
CA LEU A 117 -7.87 -17.01 -17.77
C LEU A 117 -7.97 -17.73 -16.43
N SER A 118 -8.36 -17.03 -15.37
CA SER A 118 -8.59 -17.61 -14.04
C SER A 118 -9.94 -18.34 -13.96
N ARG A 119 -10.75 -18.32 -15.03
CA ARG A 119 -12.10 -18.91 -15.06
C ARG A 119 -13.03 -18.36 -13.97
N PHE A 120 -12.82 -17.09 -13.59
CA PHE A 120 -13.68 -16.41 -12.61
C PHE A 120 -15.11 -16.34 -13.14
N GLY A 121 -16.07 -16.76 -12.29
CA GLY A 121 -17.47 -16.96 -12.67
C GLY A 121 -17.86 -18.44 -12.75
N GLU A 122 -16.89 -19.36 -12.89
CA GLU A 122 -17.08 -20.79 -12.63
C GLU A 122 -16.81 -21.15 -11.17
N TRP A 123 -16.18 -20.26 -10.44
CA TRP A 123 -15.92 -20.30 -9.00
C TRP A 123 -16.15 -18.91 -8.39
N ASP A 124 -16.33 -18.86 -7.08
CA ASP A 124 -16.52 -17.63 -6.29
C ASP A 124 -15.42 -17.52 -5.22
N SER A 125 -15.16 -16.31 -4.75
CA SER A 125 -14.14 -16.04 -3.70
C SER A 125 -14.50 -16.68 -2.35
N SER A 126 -15.70 -17.20 -2.18
CA SER A 126 -16.10 -17.99 -1.00
C SER A 126 -15.89 -19.51 -1.19
N ASP A 127 -15.55 -19.98 -2.40
CA ASP A 127 -15.22 -21.37 -2.63
C ASP A 127 -13.91 -21.74 -1.93
N PRO A 128 -13.80 -22.97 -1.39
CA PRO A 128 -12.57 -23.39 -0.75
C PRO A 128 -11.40 -23.42 -1.75
N ALA A 129 -10.24 -22.93 -1.32
CA ALA A 129 -9.03 -22.94 -2.13
C ALA A 129 -8.64 -24.37 -2.53
N GLN A 130 -8.31 -24.56 -3.80
CA GLN A 130 -7.79 -25.83 -4.34
C GLN A 130 -6.36 -25.61 -4.82
N PRO A 131 -5.33 -25.89 -4.00
CA PRO A 131 -3.94 -25.70 -4.39
C PRO A 131 -3.57 -26.58 -5.58
N GLN A 132 -2.89 -26.03 -6.55
CA GLN A 132 -2.31 -26.75 -7.68
C GLN A 132 -0.79 -26.62 -7.63
N VAL A 133 -0.09 -27.72 -7.66
CA VAL A 133 1.37 -27.73 -7.79
C VAL A 133 1.72 -27.56 -9.26
N LEU A 134 2.46 -26.51 -9.58
CA LEU A 134 3.01 -26.32 -10.91
C LEU A 134 4.24 -27.22 -11.05
N THR A 135 4.17 -28.20 -11.94
CA THR A 135 5.29 -29.12 -12.28
C THR A 135 6.08 -28.60 -13.48
#